data_77c9d633a02bb0e554d0932926816107
#
_entry.id   77c9d633a02bb0e554d0932926816107
#
_cell.length_a   1.000
_cell.length_b   1.000
_cell.length_c   1.000
_cell.angle_alpha   90.00
_cell.angle_beta   90.00
_cell.angle_gamma   90.00
#
_symmetry.space_group_name_H-M   'P 1'
#
loop_
_entity.id
_entity.type
_entity.pdbx_description
1 polymer ?
#
loop_
_entity_poly.entity_id
_entity_poly.type
_entity_poly.pdbx_seq_one_letter_code
_entity_poly.pdbx_strand_id
1 'polypeptide(L)'
;EYGKKVRFFVYNAALLTEIDRFASDSSINVMIINSQAFNARGKDVRRIYMKLDEFRSRRPIDMIAKTNPILIIDEPQSVEGKQTRERLKEFCPLFTLRYSATHKSDSIYNMIYRLDAMEAYNKRLVKKIAVKGITETGSTATDSYVYLESINLSRKDPTATIQFDMKGARGIRKVSRTVGIGFNLYDNSGHMEEYKNNFVVKSIDGRDDSLEFLNGIKLYAGDVIGKVDENQLRRIQIRETILSHIQRERQLFYKGIKVLSLFFIDEVAKYRVYDAAGQPGNGIYAEMFEEEYADIIENLQLAIGEDEYIKYLKSIKPSATHAGYFSVDKKGKMIDCKLAKKETTSDDINAYDLIMKNKELLLDRNPKRSPVRFIFSHSALREGWDNPNVFQICTLKQSGSDVRKRQEVGRGLRLCVN
;
A
#
# COMPACT_ATOMS: atom_id res chain seq x y z
N GLU A 1 19.72 -3.26 -28.54
CA GLU A 1 18.76 -3.46 -29.64
C GLU A 1 18.98 -2.46 -30.79
N TYR A 2 19.28 -1.19 -30.50
CA TYR A 2 19.34 -0.13 -31.51
C TYR A 2 20.76 0.20 -31.99
N GLY A 3 21.79 -0.49 -31.52
CA GLY A 3 23.20 -0.28 -31.91
C GLY A 3 23.76 1.12 -31.59
N LYS A 4 23.02 1.95 -30.85
CA LYS A 4 23.44 3.31 -30.48
C LYS A 4 23.52 3.43 -28.96
N LYS A 5 24.57 4.11 -28.48
CA LYS A 5 24.73 4.41 -27.06
C LYS A 5 24.02 5.72 -26.72
N VAL A 6 23.13 5.66 -25.72
CA VAL A 6 22.48 6.84 -25.14
C VAL A 6 23.34 7.38 -23.99
N ARG A 7 23.59 8.67 -23.96
CA ARG A 7 24.19 9.36 -22.82
C ARG A 7 23.09 9.97 -21.98
N PHE A 8 23.22 9.87 -20.67
CA PHE A 8 22.30 10.53 -19.75
C PHE A 8 23.05 11.20 -18.61
N PHE A 9 22.48 12.26 -18.07
CA PHE A 9 22.93 12.90 -16.84
C PHE A 9 21.72 13.49 -16.07
N VAL A 10 21.93 13.67 -14.78
CA VAL A 10 20.96 14.35 -13.91
C VAL A 10 21.35 15.82 -13.83
N TYR A 11 20.39 16.70 -14.12
CA TYR A 11 20.61 18.14 -14.03
C TYR A 11 21.10 18.52 -12.63
N ASN A 12 22.26 19.18 -12.59
CA ASN A 12 22.84 19.75 -11.39
C ASN A 12 23.28 21.18 -11.70
N ALA A 13 22.78 22.14 -10.93
CA ALA A 13 23.10 23.55 -11.10
C ALA A 13 24.60 23.91 -10.90
N ALA A 14 25.38 22.99 -10.29
CA ALA A 14 26.83 23.12 -10.12
C ALA A 14 27.62 22.54 -11.30
N LEU A 15 27.01 21.73 -12.18
CA LEU A 15 27.69 21.02 -13.28
C LEU A 15 27.22 21.51 -14.64
N LEU A 16 27.46 22.77 -14.96
CA LEU A 16 26.99 23.44 -16.19
C LEU A 16 27.65 22.92 -17.47
N THR A 17 28.81 22.28 -17.36
CA THR A 17 29.51 21.65 -18.49
C THR A 17 28.71 20.55 -19.15
N GLU A 18 27.87 19.84 -18.40
CA GLU A 18 26.99 18.81 -18.94
C GLU A 18 25.89 19.40 -19.82
N ILE A 19 25.45 20.62 -19.54
CA ILE A 19 24.46 21.35 -20.37
C ILE A 19 25.09 21.79 -21.68
N ASP A 20 26.33 22.33 -21.68
CA ASP A 20 27.06 22.66 -22.90
C ASP A 20 27.25 21.42 -23.79
N ARG A 21 27.61 20.29 -23.16
CA ARG A 21 27.75 19.02 -23.85
C ARG A 21 26.42 18.50 -24.41
N PHE A 22 25.34 18.61 -23.65
CA PHE A 22 23.98 18.27 -24.10
C PHE A 22 23.56 19.07 -25.32
N ALA A 23 23.93 20.36 -25.38
CA ALA A 23 23.57 21.26 -26.47
C ALA A 23 24.47 21.15 -27.70
N SER A 24 25.69 20.59 -27.60
CA SER A 24 26.69 20.58 -28.67
C SER A 24 26.97 19.18 -29.24
N ASP A 25 26.65 18.10 -28.50
CA ASP A 25 26.92 16.72 -28.91
C ASP A 25 25.82 16.22 -29.89
N SER A 26 26.22 15.64 -30.98
CA SER A 26 25.33 15.04 -32.00
C SER A 26 24.77 13.67 -31.61
N SER A 27 25.21 13.08 -30.49
CA SER A 27 24.68 11.82 -30.00
C SER A 27 23.31 11.99 -29.34
N ILE A 28 22.65 10.84 -29.07
CA ILE A 28 21.39 10.87 -28.29
C ILE A 28 21.71 11.15 -26.83
N ASN A 29 21.34 12.32 -26.36
CA ASN A 29 21.54 12.77 -25.00
C ASN A 29 20.21 12.87 -24.25
N VAL A 30 20.16 12.43 -23.00
CA VAL A 30 19.01 12.51 -22.11
C VAL A 30 19.39 13.30 -20.85
N MET A 31 18.68 14.40 -20.60
CA MET A 31 18.79 15.16 -19.37
C MET A 31 17.61 14.79 -18.45
N ILE A 32 17.90 14.33 -17.26
CA ILE A 32 16.92 14.07 -16.22
C ILE A 32 16.87 15.32 -15.32
N ILE A 33 15.72 15.96 -15.23
CA ILE A 33 15.54 17.17 -14.43
C ILE A 33 14.32 17.07 -13.53
N ASN A 34 14.47 17.43 -12.25
CA ASN A 34 13.36 17.51 -11.32
C ASN A 34 12.63 18.85 -11.51
N SER A 35 11.31 18.83 -11.38
CA SER A 35 10.47 20.04 -11.45
C SER A 35 10.89 21.15 -10.48
N GLN A 36 11.48 20.81 -9.36
CA GLN A 36 12.02 21.78 -8.40
C GLN A 36 13.15 22.64 -8.98
N ALA A 37 13.99 22.10 -9.85
CA ALA A 37 15.10 22.81 -10.46
C ALA A 37 14.66 24.04 -11.27
N PHE A 38 13.43 24.07 -11.78
CA PHE A 38 12.86 25.17 -12.53
C PHE A 38 11.63 25.84 -11.89
N ASN A 39 11.05 25.24 -10.82
CA ASN A 39 9.85 25.76 -10.14
C ASN A 39 10.12 26.35 -8.76
N ALA A 40 11.25 26.06 -8.12
CA ALA A 40 11.49 26.46 -6.74
C ALA A 40 11.46 27.99 -6.53
N ARG A 41 11.03 28.39 -5.33
CA ARG A 41 10.99 29.78 -4.89
C ARG A 41 12.26 30.07 -4.10
N GLY A 42 13.16 30.90 -4.65
CA GLY A 42 14.39 31.30 -3.99
C GLY A 42 15.44 31.77 -5.01
N LYS A 43 16.37 32.64 -4.61
CA LYS A 43 17.40 33.19 -5.52
C LYS A 43 18.36 32.08 -5.98
N ASP A 44 18.84 31.23 -5.07
CA ASP A 44 19.85 30.19 -5.37
C ASP A 44 19.29 28.96 -6.09
N VAL A 45 18.00 28.76 -6.05
CA VAL A 45 17.34 27.57 -6.62
C VAL A 45 16.98 27.76 -8.11
N ARG A 46 17.11 28.97 -8.64
CA ARG A 46 16.75 29.28 -10.02
C ARG A 46 17.95 29.48 -10.93
N ARG A 47 19.09 28.87 -10.63
CA ARG A 47 20.31 29.02 -11.45
C ARG A 47 20.09 28.70 -12.92
N ILE A 48 19.10 27.87 -13.26
CA ILE A 48 18.74 27.56 -14.65
C ILE A 48 18.32 28.81 -15.44
N TYR A 49 17.79 29.84 -14.77
CA TYR A 49 17.34 31.12 -15.38
C TYR A 49 18.32 32.28 -15.19
N MET A 50 19.40 32.08 -14.44
CA MET A 50 20.38 33.14 -14.17
C MET A 50 21.43 33.17 -15.26
N LYS A 51 21.89 34.39 -15.60
CA LYS A 51 23.13 34.56 -16.34
C LYS A 51 24.29 34.24 -15.41
N LEU A 52 25.05 33.25 -15.75
CA LEU A 52 26.15 32.76 -14.92
C LEU A 52 27.48 33.04 -15.60
N ASP A 53 28.41 33.68 -14.90
CA ASP A 53 29.73 34.05 -15.44
C ASP A 53 30.55 32.79 -15.78
N GLU A 54 30.46 31.78 -14.92
CA GLU A 54 31.02 30.45 -15.14
C GLU A 54 30.42 29.72 -16.37
N PHE A 55 29.29 30.23 -16.92
CA PHE A 55 28.62 29.74 -18.11
C PHE A 55 28.66 30.76 -19.25
N ARG A 56 29.72 31.59 -19.30
CA ARG A 56 29.94 32.65 -20.30
C ARG A 56 28.77 33.65 -20.34
N SER A 57 28.29 34.08 -19.18
CA SER A 57 27.15 34.99 -18.99
C SER A 57 25.86 34.58 -19.73
N ARG A 58 25.68 33.30 -20.03
CA ARG A 58 24.47 32.72 -20.62
C ARG A 58 23.56 32.12 -19.55
N ARG A 59 22.27 31.99 -19.87
CA ARG A 59 21.32 31.26 -19.03
C ARG A 59 21.28 29.78 -19.47
N PRO A 60 21.39 28.83 -18.55
CA PRO A 60 21.29 27.40 -18.89
C PRO A 60 20.04 27.05 -19.70
N ILE A 61 18.88 27.62 -19.33
CA ILE A 61 17.61 27.35 -20.02
C ILE A 61 17.65 27.72 -21.50
N ASP A 62 18.34 28.84 -21.88
CA ASP A 62 18.44 29.28 -23.26
C ASP A 62 19.25 28.31 -24.12
N MET A 63 20.26 27.65 -23.53
CA MET A 63 21.06 26.65 -24.22
C MET A 63 20.28 25.37 -24.44
N ILE A 64 19.49 24.94 -23.43
CA ILE A 64 18.60 23.79 -23.55
C ILE A 64 17.52 24.07 -24.59
N ALA A 65 16.87 25.23 -24.54
CA ALA A 65 15.81 25.62 -25.46
C ALA A 65 16.26 25.63 -26.94
N LYS A 66 17.52 26.04 -27.22
CA LYS A 66 18.09 26.02 -28.57
C LYS A 66 18.19 24.64 -29.20
N THR A 67 18.18 23.59 -28.41
CA THR A 67 18.20 22.21 -28.93
C THR A 67 16.83 21.73 -29.39
N ASN A 68 15.73 22.48 -29.13
CA ASN A 68 14.35 22.07 -29.33
C ASN A 68 14.13 20.61 -28.80
N PRO A 69 14.32 20.36 -27.51
CA PRO A 69 14.35 19.02 -26.97
C PRO A 69 12.99 18.34 -27.08
N ILE A 70 12.97 17.01 -27.13
CA ILE A 70 11.77 16.22 -26.85
C ILE A 70 11.58 16.22 -25.33
N LEU A 71 10.45 16.75 -24.87
CA LEU A 71 10.13 16.78 -23.44
C LEU A 71 9.34 15.51 -23.09
N ILE A 72 9.86 14.74 -22.13
CA ILE A 72 9.18 13.57 -21.58
C ILE A 72 8.77 13.89 -20.15
N ILE A 73 7.47 13.84 -19.88
CA ILE A 73 6.90 14.11 -18.54
C ILE A 73 6.30 12.83 -18.00
N ASP A 74 6.90 12.35 -16.93
CA ASP A 74 6.36 11.23 -16.15
C ASP A 74 5.45 11.78 -15.05
N GLU A 75 4.28 11.13 -14.85
CA GLU A 75 3.24 11.52 -13.88
C GLU A 75 2.88 13.04 -13.97
N PRO A 76 2.40 13.52 -15.14
CA PRO A 76 2.16 14.94 -15.39
C PRO A 76 1.22 15.62 -14.39
N GLN A 77 0.30 14.88 -13.74
CA GLN A 77 -0.60 15.41 -12.72
C GLN A 77 0.15 16.04 -11.51
N SER A 78 1.39 15.64 -11.28
CA SER A 78 2.24 16.22 -10.22
C SER A 78 2.84 17.57 -10.60
N VAL A 79 2.92 17.86 -11.90
CA VAL A 79 3.57 19.07 -12.46
C VAL A 79 2.63 19.97 -13.27
N GLU A 80 1.32 19.77 -13.17
CA GLU A 80 0.31 20.50 -13.98
C GLU A 80 -0.16 21.84 -13.39
N GLY A 81 0.50 22.37 -12.37
CA GLY A 81 0.22 23.73 -11.90
C GLY A 81 0.41 24.79 -13.01
N LYS A 82 -0.46 25.80 -13.07
CA LYS A 82 -0.42 26.85 -14.10
C LYS A 82 0.99 27.43 -14.30
N GLN A 83 1.69 27.72 -13.21
CA GLN A 83 3.04 28.26 -13.24
C GLN A 83 4.06 27.26 -13.83
N THR A 84 3.92 25.98 -13.53
CA THR A 84 4.81 24.93 -14.05
C THR A 84 4.64 24.75 -15.54
N ARG A 85 3.39 24.80 -16.04
CA ARG A 85 3.10 24.70 -17.48
C ARG A 85 3.76 25.85 -18.26
N GLU A 86 3.70 27.09 -17.74
CA GLU A 86 4.36 28.22 -18.39
C GLU A 86 5.88 28.02 -18.44
N ARG A 87 6.48 27.52 -17.37
CA ARG A 87 7.92 27.26 -17.34
C ARG A 87 8.36 26.10 -18.23
N LEU A 88 7.53 25.09 -18.41
CA LEU A 88 7.81 24.00 -19.35
C LEU A 88 7.86 24.51 -20.80
N LYS A 89 7.11 25.56 -21.13
CA LYS A 89 7.19 26.21 -22.46
C LYS A 89 8.55 26.88 -22.71
N GLU A 90 9.24 27.35 -21.66
CA GLU A 90 10.54 27.96 -21.78
C GLU A 90 11.65 27.02 -22.27
N PHE A 91 11.44 25.71 -22.19
CA PHE A 91 12.32 24.70 -22.79
C PHE A 91 12.19 24.64 -24.32
N CYS A 92 11.22 25.32 -24.93
CA CYS A 92 10.92 25.32 -26.36
C CYS A 92 10.89 23.91 -26.99
N PRO A 93 10.12 22.96 -26.38
CA PRO A 93 10.15 21.57 -26.84
C PRO A 93 9.62 21.43 -28.27
N LEU A 94 10.25 20.55 -29.07
CA LEU A 94 9.75 20.16 -30.37
C LEU A 94 8.35 19.50 -30.25
N PHE A 95 8.21 18.62 -29.28
CA PHE A 95 6.93 18.09 -28.81
C PHE A 95 7.09 17.53 -27.38
N THR A 96 5.95 17.24 -26.74
CA THR A 96 5.92 16.72 -25.37
C THR A 96 5.22 15.37 -25.33
N LEU A 97 5.89 14.35 -24.78
CA LEU A 97 5.31 13.07 -24.43
C LEU A 97 4.92 13.03 -22.96
N ARG A 98 3.70 12.65 -22.68
CA ARG A 98 3.16 12.61 -21.31
C ARG A 98 2.77 11.18 -20.98
N TYR A 99 3.38 10.61 -19.94
CA TYR A 99 3.12 9.26 -19.46
C TYR A 99 2.47 9.32 -18.09
N SER A 100 1.32 8.69 -17.93
CA SER A 100 0.66 8.52 -16.65
C SER A 100 -0.40 7.43 -16.69
N ALA A 101 -0.53 6.71 -15.60
CA ALA A 101 -1.65 5.81 -15.37
C ALA A 101 -2.92 6.53 -14.85
N THR A 102 -2.80 7.79 -14.41
CA THR A 102 -3.82 8.52 -13.65
C THR A 102 -3.98 9.96 -14.09
N HIS A 103 -4.15 10.19 -15.40
CA HIS A 103 -4.46 11.53 -15.91
C HIS A 103 -5.72 12.13 -15.27
N LYS A 104 -5.70 13.42 -14.99
CA LYS A 104 -6.92 14.16 -14.65
C LYS A 104 -7.81 14.27 -15.88
N SER A 105 -9.12 14.16 -15.68
CA SER A 105 -10.10 14.19 -16.78
C SER A 105 -10.08 15.48 -17.60
N ASP A 106 -9.71 16.60 -16.98
CA ASP A 106 -9.58 17.93 -17.58
C ASP A 106 -8.19 18.19 -18.22
N SER A 107 -7.28 17.22 -18.17
CA SER A 107 -5.90 17.32 -18.61
C SER A 107 -5.48 16.21 -19.58
N ILE A 108 -6.39 15.76 -20.42
CA ILE A 108 -6.13 14.80 -21.49
C ILE A 108 -5.96 15.56 -22.80
N TYR A 109 -4.74 15.54 -23.36
CA TYR A 109 -4.41 16.17 -24.64
C TYR A 109 -3.89 15.16 -25.64
N ASN A 110 -4.48 15.09 -26.84
CA ASN A 110 -4.01 14.25 -27.93
C ASN A 110 -3.60 12.84 -27.49
N MET A 111 -4.51 12.14 -26.82
CA MET A 111 -4.23 10.79 -26.30
C MET A 111 -3.98 9.83 -27.46
N ILE A 112 -2.74 9.37 -27.60
CA ILE A 112 -2.28 8.48 -28.67
C ILE A 112 -2.52 7.02 -28.31
N TYR A 113 -2.33 6.67 -27.02
CA TYR A 113 -2.44 5.30 -26.53
C TYR A 113 -3.03 5.28 -25.12
N ARG A 114 -3.89 4.29 -24.90
CA ARG A 114 -4.45 4.01 -23.57
C ARG A 114 -4.34 2.51 -23.30
N LEU A 115 -3.87 2.17 -22.13
CA LEU A 115 -3.93 0.82 -21.57
C LEU A 115 -4.46 0.93 -20.15
N ASP A 116 -5.75 0.74 -19.97
CA ASP A 116 -6.35 0.74 -18.63
C ASP A 116 -6.24 -0.63 -17.94
N ALA A 117 -6.60 -0.66 -16.64
CA ALA A 117 -6.48 -1.86 -15.84
C ALA A 117 -7.35 -3.03 -16.35
N MET A 118 -8.52 -2.74 -16.92
CA MET A 118 -9.41 -3.77 -17.49
C MET A 118 -8.85 -4.35 -18.79
N GLU A 119 -8.35 -3.50 -19.68
CA GLU A 119 -7.71 -3.95 -20.91
C GLU A 119 -6.43 -4.74 -20.61
N ALA A 120 -5.61 -4.25 -19.68
CA ALA A 120 -4.41 -4.94 -19.22
C ALA A 120 -4.74 -6.32 -18.63
N TYR A 121 -5.81 -6.41 -17.83
CA TYR A 121 -6.28 -7.70 -17.29
C TYR A 121 -6.78 -8.65 -18.38
N ASN A 122 -7.60 -8.16 -19.32
CA ASN A 122 -8.10 -8.97 -20.43
C ASN A 122 -6.97 -9.49 -21.32
N LYS A 123 -5.91 -8.70 -21.49
CA LYS A 123 -4.68 -9.09 -22.17
C LYS A 123 -3.74 -9.97 -21.33
N ARG A 124 -4.11 -10.28 -20.08
CA ARG A 124 -3.31 -11.08 -19.13
C ARG A 124 -1.93 -10.47 -18.80
N LEU A 125 -1.84 -9.16 -18.83
CA LEU A 125 -0.61 -8.42 -18.52
C LEU A 125 -0.48 -8.08 -17.04
N VAL A 126 -1.58 -8.14 -16.28
CA VAL A 126 -1.66 -7.82 -14.86
C VAL A 126 -2.52 -8.82 -14.10
N LYS A 127 -2.39 -8.81 -12.77
CA LYS A 127 -3.24 -9.59 -11.86
C LYS A 127 -4.68 -9.07 -11.86
N LYS A 128 -5.64 -9.95 -11.52
CA LYS A 128 -7.02 -9.56 -11.23
C LYS A 128 -7.06 -8.72 -9.95
N ILE A 129 -7.83 -7.63 -9.97
CA ILE A 129 -8.16 -6.85 -8.79
C ILE A 129 -9.47 -7.40 -8.21
N ALA A 130 -9.45 -7.73 -6.91
CA ALA A 130 -10.63 -8.00 -6.12
C ALA A 130 -10.63 -7.04 -4.93
N VAL A 131 -11.77 -6.47 -4.59
CA VAL A 131 -11.92 -5.54 -3.47
C VAL A 131 -12.79 -6.21 -2.41
N LYS A 132 -12.30 -6.25 -1.16
CA LYS A 132 -13.08 -6.62 0.02
C LYS A 132 -13.32 -5.34 0.82
N GLY A 133 -14.58 -4.97 0.99
CA GLY A 133 -15.01 -3.88 1.85
C GLY A 133 -15.37 -4.39 3.25
N ILE A 134 -15.32 -3.51 4.22
CA ILE A 134 -15.90 -3.68 5.55
C ILE A 134 -16.98 -2.62 5.67
N THR A 135 -18.21 -3.04 5.94
CA THR A 135 -19.35 -2.15 6.03
C THR A 135 -19.87 -2.15 7.46
N GLU A 136 -19.93 -0.99 8.07
CA GLU A 136 -20.63 -0.79 9.32
C GLU A 136 -22.14 -0.71 9.01
N THR A 137 -22.89 -1.74 9.37
CA THR A 137 -24.35 -1.80 9.15
C THR A 137 -25.06 -1.44 10.43
N GLY A 138 -25.63 -0.23 10.48
CA GLY A 138 -26.61 0.22 11.44
C GLY A 138 -26.08 0.64 12.81
N SER A 139 -26.40 1.85 13.22
CA SER A 139 -26.45 2.24 14.61
C SER A 139 -27.68 1.59 15.26
N THR A 140 -27.58 0.37 15.68
CA THR A 140 -28.64 -0.22 16.46
C THR A 140 -28.42 0.06 17.93
N ALA A 141 -29.53 0.21 18.66
CA ALA A 141 -29.61 0.46 20.08
C ALA A 141 -29.02 -0.66 20.96
N THR A 142 -28.19 -1.55 20.40
CA THR A 142 -27.54 -2.65 21.08
C THR A 142 -26.03 -2.53 20.92
N ASP A 143 -25.30 -2.51 22.03
CA ASP A 143 -23.83 -2.52 22.05
C ASP A 143 -23.22 -3.85 21.59
N SER A 144 -24.02 -4.76 21.02
CA SER A 144 -23.67 -6.13 20.63
C SER A 144 -22.74 -6.16 19.44
N TYR A 145 -21.44 -6.32 19.68
CA TYR A 145 -20.46 -6.47 18.58
C TYR A 145 -20.59 -7.84 17.90
N VAL A 146 -20.87 -7.86 16.62
CA VAL A 146 -20.76 -9.05 15.75
C VAL A 146 -20.19 -8.64 14.40
N TYR A 147 -19.15 -9.33 13.96
CA TYR A 147 -18.57 -9.20 12.64
C TYR A 147 -18.72 -10.52 11.88
N LEU A 148 -19.32 -10.50 10.70
CA LEU A 148 -19.41 -11.67 9.81
C LEU A 148 -18.17 -11.72 8.90
N GLU A 149 -17.24 -12.61 9.23
CA GLU A 149 -15.97 -12.78 8.51
C GLU A 149 -16.17 -13.47 7.16
N SER A 150 -16.87 -14.60 7.14
CA SER A 150 -17.11 -15.39 5.91
C SER A 150 -18.24 -16.40 6.06
N ILE A 151 -18.80 -16.80 4.92
CA ILE A 151 -19.64 -18.00 4.81
C ILE A 151 -18.81 -19.15 4.25
N ASN A 152 -18.87 -20.30 4.89
CA ASN A 152 -18.11 -21.48 4.52
C ASN A 152 -19.04 -22.50 3.87
N LEU A 153 -18.82 -22.78 2.59
CA LEU A 153 -19.56 -23.76 1.84
C LEU A 153 -18.89 -25.13 1.96
N SER A 154 -19.66 -26.14 2.24
CA SER A 154 -19.22 -27.54 2.30
C SER A 154 -20.26 -28.44 1.64
N ARG A 155 -20.02 -29.78 1.64
CA ARG A 155 -21.02 -30.75 1.21
C ARG A 155 -22.16 -30.92 2.22
N LYS A 156 -22.01 -30.37 3.42
CA LYS A 156 -23.04 -30.29 4.48
C LYS A 156 -23.65 -28.90 4.45
N ASP A 157 -24.52 -28.59 5.41
CA ASP A 157 -25.10 -27.27 5.58
C ASP A 157 -24.00 -26.17 5.66
N PRO A 158 -24.26 -25.01 5.10
CA PRO A 158 -23.30 -23.92 5.17
C PRO A 158 -23.07 -23.49 6.62
N THR A 159 -21.86 -23.07 6.92
CA THR A 159 -21.48 -22.50 8.21
C THR A 159 -20.96 -21.09 8.02
N ALA A 160 -21.00 -20.28 9.06
CA ALA A 160 -20.47 -18.93 9.05
C ALA A 160 -19.30 -18.81 10.03
N THR A 161 -18.28 -18.03 9.69
CA THR A 161 -17.26 -17.59 10.64
C THR A 161 -17.63 -16.20 11.10
N ILE A 162 -17.90 -16.06 12.41
CA ILE A 162 -18.23 -14.79 13.04
C ILE A 162 -17.24 -14.45 14.14
N GLN A 163 -16.99 -13.16 14.33
CA GLN A 163 -16.26 -12.64 15.49
C GLN A 163 -17.23 -11.92 16.41
N PHE A 164 -17.17 -12.21 17.70
CA PHE A 164 -18.01 -11.62 18.74
C PHE A 164 -17.26 -11.49 20.06
N ASP A 165 -17.82 -10.70 20.98
CA ASP A 165 -17.24 -10.53 22.30
C ASP A 165 -17.58 -11.72 23.19
N MET A 166 -16.57 -12.23 23.91
CA MET A 166 -16.70 -13.31 24.88
C MET A 166 -16.10 -12.92 26.22
N LYS A 167 -16.90 -13.07 27.27
CA LYS A 167 -16.46 -12.86 28.65
C LYS A 167 -15.73 -14.11 29.17
N GLY A 168 -14.47 -13.94 29.52
CA GLY A 168 -13.64 -15.00 30.12
C GLY A 168 -13.13 -14.59 31.51
N ALA A 169 -12.37 -15.45 32.15
CA ALA A 169 -11.79 -15.19 33.49
C ALA A 169 -10.88 -13.95 33.56
N ARG A 170 -10.30 -13.55 32.43
CA ARG A 170 -9.37 -12.40 32.32
C ARG A 170 -10.00 -11.14 31.72
N GLY A 171 -11.34 -11.12 31.55
CA GLY A 171 -12.07 -10.01 30.93
C GLY A 171 -12.75 -10.38 29.62
N ILE A 172 -13.27 -9.35 28.93
CA ILE A 172 -13.93 -9.49 27.63
C ILE A 172 -12.85 -9.51 26.53
N ARG A 173 -12.96 -10.47 25.62
CA ARG A 173 -12.10 -10.60 24.43
C ARG A 173 -12.91 -10.92 23.20
N LYS A 174 -12.46 -10.50 22.03
CA LYS A 174 -13.04 -10.88 20.75
C LYS A 174 -12.57 -12.28 20.37
N VAL A 175 -13.51 -13.13 19.95
CA VAL A 175 -13.23 -14.49 19.51
C VAL A 175 -13.87 -14.73 18.16
N SER A 176 -13.14 -15.35 17.23
CA SER A 176 -13.69 -15.85 15.97
C SER A 176 -14.08 -17.29 16.11
N ARG A 177 -15.31 -17.65 15.69
CA ARG A 177 -15.81 -19.02 15.69
C ARG A 177 -16.57 -19.34 14.41
N THR A 178 -16.41 -20.58 13.96
CA THR A 178 -17.28 -21.14 12.91
C THR A 178 -18.55 -21.67 13.57
N VAL A 179 -19.69 -21.17 13.12
CA VAL A 179 -21.02 -21.42 13.69
C VAL A 179 -21.98 -21.97 12.65
N GLY A 180 -22.93 -22.76 13.09
CA GLY A 180 -24.03 -23.27 12.27
C GLY A 180 -25.38 -22.71 12.72
N ILE A 181 -26.45 -23.13 12.05
CA ILE A 181 -27.83 -22.79 12.41
C ILE A 181 -28.10 -23.26 13.84
N GLY A 182 -28.80 -22.42 14.63
CA GLY A 182 -29.10 -22.68 16.02
C GLY A 182 -28.01 -22.26 17.02
N PHE A 183 -26.85 -21.79 16.57
CA PHE A 183 -25.82 -21.27 17.46
C PHE A 183 -26.31 -20.02 18.20
N ASN A 184 -26.29 -20.06 19.53
CA ASN A 184 -26.73 -18.99 20.41
C ASN A 184 -25.53 -18.20 20.94
N LEU A 185 -25.42 -16.90 20.60
CA LEU A 185 -24.31 -16.06 21.05
C LEU A 185 -24.36 -15.84 22.55
N TYR A 186 -25.53 -15.67 23.17
CA TYR A 186 -25.67 -15.47 24.60
C TYR A 186 -25.02 -16.61 25.40
N ASP A 187 -25.34 -17.85 25.06
CA ASP A 187 -24.81 -19.03 25.74
C ASP A 187 -23.30 -19.21 25.53
N ASN A 188 -22.80 -18.77 24.37
CA ASN A 188 -21.41 -18.96 23.98
C ASN A 188 -20.50 -17.75 24.25
N SER A 189 -21.07 -16.62 24.67
CA SER A 189 -20.32 -15.39 25.00
C SER A 189 -19.93 -15.31 26.49
N GLY A 190 -20.28 -16.30 27.29
CA GLY A 190 -20.21 -16.22 28.76
C GLY A 190 -21.37 -15.41 29.34
N HIS A 191 -22.55 -15.56 28.75
CA HIS A 191 -23.82 -14.94 29.13
C HIS A 191 -23.77 -13.39 29.14
N MET A 192 -23.18 -12.81 28.12
CA MET A 192 -23.17 -11.36 27.96
C MET A 192 -24.57 -10.85 27.60
N GLU A 193 -25.08 -9.89 28.40
CA GLU A 193 -26.45 -9.35 28.28
C GLU A 193 -26.73 -8.74 26.90
N GLU A 194 -25.71 -8.23 26.22
CA GLU A 194 -25.77 -7.65 24.89
C GLU A 194 -26.31 -8.65 23.85
N TYR A 195 -26.08 -9.97 24.04
CA TYR A 195 -26.54 -11.01 23.11
C TYR A 195 -27.85 -11.70 23.55
N LYS A 196 -28.50 -11.24 24.60
CA LYS A 196 -29.71 -11.87 25.15
C LYS A 196 -30.92 -11.79 24.22
N ASN A 197 -30.99 -10.76 23.36
CA ASN A 197 -32.10 -10.52 22.46
C ASN A 197 -32.05 -11.38 21.20
N ASN A 198 -32.25 -12.72 21.35
CA ASN A 198 -32.37 -13.68 20.26
C ASN A 198 -31.23 -13.60 19.22
N PHE A 199 -29.99 -13.39 19.65
CA PHE A 199 -28.81 -13.57 18.83
C PHE A 199 -28.53 -15.08 18.61
N VAL A 200 -29.52 -15.76 18.06
CA VAL A 200 -29.44 -17.18 17.66
C VAL A 200 -29.43 -17.23 16.14
N VAL A 201 -28.48 -17.95 15.56
CA VAL A 201 -28.36 -18.08 14.11
C VAL A 201 -29.60 -18.80 13.56
N LYS A 202 -30.43 -18.07 12.78
CA LYS A 202 -31.64 -18.54 12.14
C LYS A 202 -31.35 -19.24 10.82
N SER A 203 -30.56 -18.59 9.96
CA SER A 203 -30.22 -19.10 8.64
C SER A 203 -28.85 -18.60 8.18
N ILE A 204 -28.22 -19.40 7.31
CA ILE A 204 -26.95 -19.09 6.66
C ILE A 204 -27.17 -19.36 5.17
N ASP A 205 -27.00 -18.34 4.31
CA ASP A 205 -27.16 -18.46 2.86
C ASP A 205 -25.83 -18.20 2.14
N GLY A 206 -25.34 -19.24 1.47
CA GLY A 206 -24.09 -19.17 0.71
C GLY A 206 -24.22 -18.61 -0.70
N ARG A 207 -25.41 -18.18 -1.15
CA ARG A 207 -25.63 -17.57 -2.46
C ARG A 207 -25.37 -16.06 -2.40
N ASP A 208 -25.80 -15.44 -1.30
CA ASP A 208 -25.63 -14.01 -1.07
C ASP A 208 -24.62 -13.70 0.05
N ASP A 209 -23.90 -14.73 0.53
CA ASP A 209 -22.91 -14.65 1.61
C ASP A 209 -23.46 -13.99 2.88
N SER A 210 -24.67 -14.43 3.31
CA SER A 210 -25.38 -13.83 4.45
C SER A 210 -25.66 -14.79 5.60
N LEU A 211 -25.82 -14.20 6.78
CA LEU A 211 -26.26 -14.83 8.03
C LEU A 211 -27.41 -14.00 8.62
N GLU A 212 -28.48 -14.66 9.04
CA GLU A 212 -29.62 -14.02 9.71
C GLU A 212 -29.80 -14.60 11.12
N PHE A 213 -30.02 -13.71 12.10
CA PHE A 213 -30.37 -14.07 13.47
C PHE A 213 -31.89 -14.08 13.68
N LEU A 214 -32.36 -14.78 14.73
CA LEU A 214 -33.78 -14.83 15.09
C LEU A 214 -34.37 -13.46 15.46
N ASN A 215 -33.53 -12.51 15.89
CA ASN A 215 -33.94 -11.11 16.14
C ASN A 215 -34.15 -10.28 14.88
N GLY A 216 -34.02 -10.88 13.68
CA GLY A 216 -34.20 -10.21 12.39
C GLY A 216 -32.96 -9.49 11.85
N ILE A 217 -31.86 -9.47 12.58
CA ILE A 217 -30.61 -8.89 12.08
C ILE A 217 -30.03 -9.81 11.01
N LYS A 218 -29.83 -9.27 9.80
CA LYS A 218 -29.15 -9.94 8.69
C LYS A 218 -27.81 -9.26 8.40
N LEU A 219 -26.74 -10.04 8.35
CA LEU A 219 -25.38 -9.62 8.05
C LEU A 219 -24.91 -10.26 6.75
N TYR A 220 -24.16 -9.53 5.95
CA TYR A 220 -23.43 -10.05 4.81
C TYR A 220 -21.93 -10.20 5.16
N ALA A 221 -21.21 -11.05 4.46
CA ALA A 221 -19.78 -11.20 4.70
C ALA A 221 -19.04 -9.85 4.55
N GLY A 222 -18.35 -9.44 5.61
CA GLY A 222 -17.74 -8.11 5.73
C GLY A 222 -18.53 -7.11 6.56
N ASP A 223 -19.78 -7.43 6.96
CA ASP A 223 -20.60 -6.54 7.80
C ASP A 223 -20.22 -6.66 9.27
N VAL A 224 -20.20 -5.52 9.94
CA VAL A 224 -20.02 -5.40 11.38
C VAL A 224 -21.14 -4.60 12.01
N ILE A 225 -21.66 -5.07 13.14
CA ILE A 225 -22.66 -4.36 13.97
C ILE A 225 -22.14 -4.16 15.38
N GLY A 226 -22.85 -3.28 16.11
CA GLY A 226 -22.52 -2.91 17.48
C GLY A 226 -21.63 -1.67 17.52
N LYS A 227 -21.11 -1.37 18.71
CA LYS A 227 -20.28 -0.19 18.93
C LYS A 227 -18.86 -0.47 18.42
N VAL A 228 -18.56 0.06 17.22
CA VAL A 228 -17.27 -0.11 16.56
C VAL A 228 -16.56 1.23 16.50
N ASP A 229 -15.42 1.33 17.14
CA ASP A 229 -14.53 2.49 17.02
C ASP A 229 -13.56 2.35 15.81
N GLU A 230 -12.85 3.41 15.48
CA GLU A 230 -11.90 3.41 14.37
C GLU A 230 -10.81 2.34 14.55
N ASN A 231 -10.32 2.13 15.77
CA ASN A 231 -9.29 1.12 16.04
C ASN A 231 -9.80 -0.29 15.79
N GLN A 232 -11.06 -0.56 16.14
CA GLN A 232 -11.70 -1.85 15.86
C GLN A 232 -11.83 -2.09 14.35
N LEU A 233 -12.25 -1.09 13.58
CA LEU A 233 -12.28 -1.19 12.10
C LEU A 233 -10.88 -1.45 11.55
N ARG A 234 -9.85 -0.77 12.05
CA ARG A 234 -8.46 -1.03 11.64
C ARG A 234 -8.01 -2.44 12.00
N ARG A 235 -8.38 -2.94 13.17
CA ARG A 235 -8.09 -4.31 13.59
C ARG A 235 -8.74 -5.33 12.65
N ILE A 236 -10.00 -5.14 12.27
CA ILE A 236 -10.68 -6.00 11.29
C ILE A 236 -9.96 -5.95 9.94
N GLN A 237 -9.59 -4.75 9.45
CA GLN A 237 -8.86 -4.61 8.19
C GLN A 237 -7.51 -5.34 8.21
N ILE A 238 -6.79 -5.27 9.32
CA ILE A 238 -5.52 -5.99 9.51
C ILE A 238 -5.77 -7.50 9.49
N ARG A 239 -6.75 -7.99 10.26
CA ARG A 239 -7.13 -9.40 10.31
C ARG A 239 -7.48 -9.96 8.93
N GLU A 240 -8.36 -9.28 8.21
CA GLU A 240 -8.80 -9.68 6.88
C GLU A 240 -7.65 -9.72 5.86
N THR A 241 -6.72 -8.79 5.98
CA THR A 241 -5.53 -8.77 5.13
C THR A 241 -4.62 -9.97 5.43
N ILE A 242 -4.45 -10.32 6.71
CA ILE A 242 -3.68 -11.51 7.12
C ILE A 242 -4.34 -12.79 6.61
N LEU A 243 -5.65 -12.94 6.78
CA LEU A 243 -6.40 -14.11 6.29
C LEU A 243 -6.28 -14.26 4.77
N SER A 244 -6.49 -13.18 4.03
CA SER A 244 -6.35 -13.15 2.57
C SER A 244 -4.91 -13.47 2.12
N HIS A 245 -3.91 -12.97 2.85
CA HIS A 245 -2.50 -13.28 2.60
C HIS A 245 -2.23 -14.79 2.78
N ILE A 246 -2.60 -15.35 3.91
CA ILE A 246 -2.37 -16.77 4.24
C ILE A 246 -3.07 -17.68 3.23
N GLN A 247 -4.32 -17.37 2.86
CA GLN A 247 -5.05 -18.09 1.83
C GLN A 247 -4.33 -18.10 0.50
N ARG A 248 -3.82 -16.93 0.08
CA ARG A 248 -3.07 -16.78 -1.17
C ARG A 248 -1.70 -17.45 -1.09
N GLU A 249 -0.98 -17.25 0.00
CA GLU A 249 0.36 -17.82 0.20
C GLU A 249 0.31 -19.35 0.21
N ARG A 250 -0.69 -19.96 0.85
CA ARG A 250 -0.87 -21.42 0.85
C ARG A 250 -1.02 -21.99 -0.55
N GLN A 251 -1.77 -21.30 -1.44
CA GLN A 251 -1.94 -21.72 -2.84
C GLN A 251 -0.64 -21.63 -3.66
N LEU A 252 0.23 -20.69 -3.30
CA LEU A 252 1.45 -20.36 -4.04
C LEU A 252 2.72 -20.97 -3.42
N PHE A 253 2.65 -21.39 -2.16
CA PHE A 253 3.77 -21.96 -1.40
C PHE A 253 4.45 -23.11 -2.13
N TYR A 254 3.68 -24.09 -2.58
CA TYR A 254 4.18 -25.25 -3.32
C TYR A 254 4.62 -24.92 -4.76
N LYS A 255 4.29 -23.73 -5.25
CA LYS A 255 4.75 -23.22 -6.56
C LYS A 255 6.04 -22.42 -6.46
N GLY A 256 6.63 -22.30 -5.29
CA GLY A 256 7.86 -21.56 -5.09
C GLY A 256 7.70 -20.04 -5.01
N ILE A 257 6.49 -19.52 -4.94
CA ILE A 257 6.22 -18.07 -5.00
C ILE A 257 6.01 -17.53 -3.58
N LYS A 258 6.82 -16.56 -3.18
CA LYS A 258 6.64 -15.81 -1.93
C LYS A 258 5.56 -14.75 -2.12
N VAL A 259 4.66 -14.63 -1.17
CA VAL A 259 3.59 -13.63 -1.15
C VAL A 259 3.98 -12.45 -0.26
N LEU A 260 3.69 -11.24 -0.70
CA LEU A 260 3.85 -10.00 0.07
C LEU A 260 2.51 -9.27 0.18
N SER A 261 2.31 -8.60 1.31
CA SER A 261 1.17 -7.71 1.56
C SER A 261 1.64 -6.32 1.98
N LEU A 262 0.97 -5.28 1.49
CA LEU A 262 1.25 -3.89 1.83
C LEU A 262 0.15 -3.31 2.71
N PHE A 263 0.55 -2.61 3.77
CA PHE A 263 -0.30 -1.75 4.57
C PHE A 263 0.12 -0.29 4.37
N PHE A 264 -0.78 0.52 3.84
CA PHE A 264 -0.59 1.97 3.80
C PHE A 264 -1.22 2.61 5.03
N ILE A 265 -0.41 3.26 5.84
CA ILE A 265 -0.81 3.89 7.09
C ILE A 265 -0.78 5.42 7.01
N ASP A 266 -1.46 6.07 7.92
CA ASP A 266 -1.55 7.53 8.04
C ASP A 266 -0.38 8.15 8.81
N GLU A 267 0.07 7.51 9.90
CA GLU A 267 1.12 8.01 10.80
C GLU A 267 2.11 6.90 11.16
N VAL A 268 3.41 7.21 11.09
CA VAL A 268 4.48 6.27 11.45
C VAL A 268 4.40 5.88 12.94
N ALA A 269 3.95 6.80 13.80
CA ALA A 269 3.78 6.55 15.23
C ALA A 269 2.78 5.42 15.54
N LYS A 270 1.81 5.16 14.66
CA LYS A 270 0.88 4.03 14.82
C LYS A 270 1.54 2.67 14.55
N TYR A 271 2.69 2.65 13.90
CA TYR A 271 3.47 1.43 13.67
C TYR A 271 4.69 1.34 14.60
N ARG A 272 5.42 2.45 14.81
CA ARG A 272 6.67 2.48 15.59
C ARG A 272 6.68 3.71 16.49
N VAL A 273 6.86 3.48 17.80
CA VAL A 273 7.03 4.50 18.82
C VAL A 273 8.46 4.46 19.38
N TYR A 274 8.90 5.54 19.99
CA TYR A 274 10.20 5.62 20.65
C TYR A 274 10.02 6.17 22.06
N ASP A 275 10.61 5.51 23.04
CA ASP A 275 10.60 5.97 24.44
C ASP A 275 11.52 7.19 24.66
N ALA A 276 11.57 7.69 25.88
CA ALA A 276 12.42 8.83 26.26
C ALA A 276 13.93 8.55 26.07
N ALA A 277 14.35 7.28 26.13
CA ALA A 277 15.73 6.84 25.87
C ALA A 277 15.99 6.62 24.36
N GLY A 278 14.95 6.76 23.52
CA GLY A 278 15.04 6.55 22.08
C GLY A 278 14.99 5.09 21.64
N GLN A 279 14.60 4.18 22.53
CA GLN A 279 14.43 2.77 22.19
C GLN A 279 13.14 2.56 21.38
N PRO A 280 13.18 1.73 20.32
CA PRO A 280 12.01 1.47 19.50
C PRO A 280 11.02 0.52 20.20
N GLY A 281 9.75 0.86 20.16
CA GLY A 281 8.62 0.03 20.59
C GLY A 281 7.58 -0.12 19.48
N ASN A 282 6.67 -1.06 19.64
CA ASN A 282 5.55 -1.20 18.69
C ASN A 282 4.53 -0.06 18.89
N GLY A 283 3.99 0.45 17.81
CA GLY A 283 2.79 1.25 17.82
C GLY A 283 1.54 0.35 17.70
N ILE A 284 0.37 0.95 17.88
CA ILE A 284 -0.91 0.26 17.97
C ILE A 284 -1.20 -0.68 16.75
N TYR A 285 -0.78 -0.32 15.53
CA TYR A 285 -1.00 -1.18 14.37
C TYR A 285 -0.06 -2.40 14.32
N ALA A 286 1.17 -2.26 14.82
CA ALA A 286 2.08 -3.39 14.94
C ALA A 286 1.61 -4.37 16.03
N GLU A 287 1.11 -3.85 17.17
CA GLU A 287 0.53 -4.66 18.24
C GLU A 287 -0.71 -5.42 17.75
N MET A 288 -1.66 -4.72 17.12
CA MET A 288 -2.84 -5.35 16.52
C MET A 288 -2.46 -6.43 15.52
N PHE A 289 -1.47 -6.17 14.68
CA PHE A 289 -1.01 -7.14 13.68
C PHE A 289 -0.45 -8.39 14.33
N GLU A 290 0.43 -8.27 15.32
CA GLU A 290 1.06 -9.41 15.99
C GLU A 290 0.03 -10.27 16.74
N GLU A 291 -0.94 -9.64 17.41
CA GLU A 291 -2.04 -10.31 18.10
C GLU A 291 -2.95 -11.09 17.12
N GLU A 292 -3.43 -10.43 16.07
CA GLU A 292 -4.30 -11.05 15.07
C GLU A 292 -3.58 -12.15 14.29
N TYR A 293 -2.30 -11.95 13.97
CA TYR A 293 -1.48 -12.96 13.29
C TYR A 293 -1.33 -14.22 14.16
N ALA A 294 -1.02 -14.05 15.44
CA ALA A 294 -0.87 -15.18 16.37
C ALA A 294 -2.18 -15.96 16.53
N ASP A 295 -3.32 -15.26 16.73
CA ASP A 295 -4.64 -15.86 16.82
C ASP A 295 -5.02 -16.67 15.56
N ILE A 296 -4.78 -16.08 14.38
CA ILE A 296 -5.07 -16.75 13.10
C ILE A 296 -4.24 -18.01 12.93
N ILE A 297 -2.93 -17.97 13.23
CA ILE A 297 -2.06 -19.14 13.08
C ILE A 297 -2.45 -20.26 14.04
N GLU A 298 -2.82 -19.94 15.28
CA GLU A 298 -3.31 -20.91 16.26
C GLU A 298 -4.61 -21.58 15.77
N ASN A 299 -5.59 -20.79 15.34
CA ASN A 299 -6.86 -21.29 14.82
C ASN A 299 -6.70 -22.10 13.53
N LEU A 300 -5.80 -21.69 12.64
CA LEU A 300 -5.51 -22.40 11.39
C LEU A 300 -4.94 -23.80 11.66
N GLN A 301 -4.05 -23.93 12.63
CA GLN A 301 -3.49 -25.21 13.05
C GLN A 301 -4.58 -26.17 13.58
N LEU A 302 -5.49 -25.66 14.41
CA LEU A 302 -6.58 -26.45 14.95
C LEU A 302 -7.51 -26.97 13.84
N ALA A 303 -7.72 -26.19 12.79
CA ALA A 303 -8.62 -26.52 11.69
C ALA A 303 -8.03 -27.48 10.66
N ILE A 304 -6.72 -27.40 10.37
CA ILE A 304 -6.08 -28.07 9.23
C ILE A 304 -5.14 -29.19 9.67
N GLY A 305 -4.65 -29.12 10.91
CA GLY A 305 -3.57 -29.95 11.39
C GLY A 305 -2.19 -29.40 11.00
N GLU A 306 -1.15 -30.23 11.13
CA GLU A 306 0.23 -29.80 10.92
C GLU A 306 0.74 -30.30 9.55
N ASP A 307 0.62 -29.43 8.52
CA ASP A 307 1.26 -29.62 7.22
C ASP A 307 2.59 -28.84 7.09
N GLU A 308 3.28 -28.99 5.98
CA GLU A 308 4.56 -28.32 5.72
C GLU A 308 4.41 -26.79 5.72
N TYR A 309 3.30 -26.28 5.23
CA TYR A 309 3.00 -24.87 5.24
C TYR A 309 2.79 -24.32 6.65
N ILE A 310 2.08 -25.04 7.51
CA ILE A 310 1.90 -24.66 8.92
C ILE A 310 3.22 -24.67 9.68
N LYS A 311 4.09 -25.66 9.42
CA LYS A 311 5.45 -25.68 9.98
C LYS A 311 6.26 -24.45 9.55
N TYR A 312 6.16 -24.06 8.27
CA TYR A 312 6.78 -22.86 7.76
C TYR A 312 6.28 -21.60 8.48
N LEU A 313 4.95 -21.41 8.61
CA LEU A 313 4.38 -20.28 9.31
C LEU A 313 4.87 -20.16 10.77
N LYS A 314 4.89 -21.27 11.49
CA LYS A 314 5.35 -21.35 12.88
C LYS A 314 6.85 -21.12 13.06
N SER A 315 7.64 -21.36 12.03
CA SER A 315 9.09 -21.11 12.07
C SER A 315 9.45 -19.63 12.18
N ILE A 316 8.48 -18.73 11.97
CA ILE A 316 8.67 -17.28 11.95
C ILE A 316 7.88 -16.67 13.11
N LYS A 317 8.55 -15.93 13.98
CA LYS A 317 7.87 -15.19 15.06
C LYS A 317 6.96 -14.10 14.47
N PRO A 318 5.76 -13.82 15.03
CA PRO A 318 4.88 -12.76 14.54
C PRO A 318 5.60 -11.42 14.33
N SER A 319 6.42 -10.99 15.27
CA SER A 319 7.21 -9.75 15.19
C SER A 319 8.25 -9.71 14.07
N ALA A 320 8.66 -10.87 13.52
CA ALA A 320 9.60 -10.95 12.40
C ALA A 320 8.90 -10.98 11.04
N THR A 321 7.58 -11.23 10.99
CA THR A 321 6.83 -11.38 9.73
C THR A 321 6.53 -10.05 9.06
N HIS A 322 6.65 -8.94 9.77
CA HIS A 322 6.36 -7.61 9.26
C HIS A 322 7.54 -6.64 9.43
N ALA A 323 7.59 -5.64 8.57
CA ALA A 323 8.57 -4.57 8.64
C ALA A 323 7.94 -3.23 8.22
N GLY A 324 8.44 -2.14 8.78
CA GLY A 324 8.09 -0.79 8.38
C GLY A 324 9.11 -0.22 7.40
N TYR A 325 8.65 0.30 6.28
CA TYR A 325 9.45 1.03 5.31
C TYR A 325 9.03 2.50 5.31
N PHE A 326 9.76 3.28 6.09
CA PHE A 326 9.50 4.70 6.32
C PHE A 326 10.76 5.52 6.12
N SER A 327 10.60 6.82 5.96
CA SER A 327 11.70 7.77 6.04
C SER A 327 12.38 7.66 7.42
N VAL A 328 13.69 7.90 7.47
CA VAL A 328 14.45 7.88 8.71
C VAL A 328 15.12 9.23 8.94
N ASP A 329 15.20 9.67 10.18
CA ASP A 329 15.95 10.86 10.56
C ASP A 329 17.46 10.60 10.60
N LYS A 330 18.25 11.63 10.87
CA LYS A 330 19.72 11.54 10.99
C LYS A 330 20.21 10.58 12.11
N LYS A 331 19.31 10.20 13.03
CA LYS A 331 19.56 9.26 14.12
C LYS A 331 19.06 7.84 13.80
N GLY A 332 18.53 7.61 12.58
CA GLY A 332 17.98 6.33 12.15
C GLY A 332 16.57 6.01 12.69
N LYS A 333 15.88 6.98 13.29
CA LYS A 333 14.49 6.80 13.75
C LYS A 333 13.53 6.94 12.58
N MET A 334 12.55 6.05 12.50
CA MET A 334 11.45 6.14 11.52
C MET A 334 10.58 7.35 11.82
N ILE A 335 10.32 8.17 10.81
CA ILE A 335 9.55 9.40 10.92
C ILE A 335 8.55 9.52 9.78
N ASP A 336 7.51 10.34 10.00
CA ASP A 336 6.62 10.74 8.93
C ASP A 336 7.39 11.60 7.92
N CYS A 337 7.27 11.26 6.65
CA CYS A 337 7.74 12.13 5.58
C CYS A 337 6.91 13.42 5.65
N LYS A 338 7.43 14.41 6.34
CA LYS A 338 6.83 15.74 6.32
C LYS A 338 7.00 16.28 4.91
N LEU A 339 5.90 16.40 4.20
CA LEU A 339 5.78 17.33 3.08
C LEU A 339 5.95 18.74 3.66
N ALA A 340 7.10 19.02 4.22
CA ALA A 340 7.50 20.34 4.57
C ALA A 340 7.58 21.12 3.26
N LYS A 341 6.82 22.19 3.15
CA LYS A 341 6.78 23.09 1.99
C LYS A 341 8.16 23.62 1.58
N LYS A 342 9.25 23.21 2.21
CA LYS A 342 10.59 23.76 2.01
C LYS A 342 11.79 22.80 1.98
N GLU A 343 11.66 21.52 2.41
CA GLU A 343 12.83 20.62 2.46
C GLU A 343 12.42 19.19 2.04
N THR A 344 12.65 18.87 0.78
CA THR A 344 12.19 17.62 0.15
C THR A 344 13.35 16.67 -0.20
N THR A 345 14.46 16.63 0.50
CA THR A 345 15.62 15.97 -0.14
C THR A 345 16.36 14.89 0.64
N SER A 346 16.31 14.80 1.98
CA SER A 346 17.17 13.83 2.66
C SER A 346 16.45 12.55 3.13
N ASP A 347 15.22 12.66 3.58
CA ASP A 347 14.55 11.56 4.28
C ASP A 347 13.93 10.54 3.31
N ASP A 348 13.37 11.01 2.20
CA ASP A 348 12.81 10.13 1.16
C ASP A 348 13.89 9.34 0.41
N ILE A 349 15.08 9.91 0.23
CA ILE A 349 16.20 9.23 -0.42
C ILE A 349 16.67 8.02 0.40
N ASN A 350 16.78 8.15 1.73
CA ASN A 350 17.20 7.07 2.60
C ASN A 350 16.19 5.90 2.60
N ALA A 351 14.90 6.22 2.64
CA ALA A 351 13.85 5.20 2.57
C ALA A 351 13.84 4.50 1.20
N TYR A 352 14.00 5.25 0.12
CA TYR A 352 14.09 4.73 -1.23
C TYR A 352 15.29 3.78 -1.40
N ASP A 353 16.48 4.17 -0.93
CA ASP A 353 17.68 3.35 -0.99
C ASP A 353 17.53 2.03 -0.24
N LEU A 354 16.90 2.05 0.94
CA LEU A 354 16.64 0.86 1.73
C LEU A 354 15.72 -0.12 0.97
N ILE A 355 14.65 0.37 0.39
CA ILE A 355 13.67 -0.41 -0.37
C ILE A 355 14.33 -1.00 -1.63
N MET A 356 15.09 -0.21 -2.36
CA MET A 356 15.72 -0.63 -3.62
C MET A 356 16.85 -1.65 -3.37
N LYS A 357 17.68 -1.44 -2.35
CA LYS A 357 18.78 -2.37 -2.01
C LYS A 357 18.28 -3.73 -1.51
N ASN A 358 17.12 -3.77 -0.86
CA ASN A 358 16.55 -4.99 -0.27
C ASN A 358 15.42 -5.61 -1.10
N LYS A 359 15.16 -5.11 -2.32
CA LYS A 359 14.04 -5.57 -3.16
C LYS A 359 14.12 -7.06 -3.48
N GLU A 360 15.30 -7.56 -3.84
CA GLU A 360 15.52 -8.98 -4.13
C GLU A 360 15.44 -9.84 -2.87
N LEU A 361 15.97 -9.34 -1.75
CA LEU A 361 15.88 -10.03 -0.48
C LEU A 361 14.43 -10.27 -0.05
N LEU A 362 13.51 -9.34 -0.35
CA LEU A 362 12.09 -9.53 -0.06
C LEU A 362 11.48 -10.72 -0.80
N LEU A 363 12.07 -11.17 -1.91
CA LEU A 363 11.61 -12.33 -2.68
C LEU A 363 12.20 -13.66 -2.18
N ASP A 364 13.23 -13.62 -1.33
CA ASP A 364 13.86 -14.83 -0.77
C ASP A 364 12.83 -15.57 0.13
N ARG A 365 12.64 -16.86 -0.16
CA ARG A 365 11.68 -17.72 0.57
C ARG A 365 12.24 -18.29 1.88
N ASN A 366 13.56 -18.20 2.08
CA ASN A 366 14.18 -18.73 3.30
C ASN A 366 13.76 -17.87 4.51
N PRO A 367 12.99 -18.41 5.48
CA PRO A 367 12.49 -17.65 6.62
C PRO A 367 13.59 -17.14 7.55
N LYS A 368 14.78 -17.75 7.53
CA LYS A 368 15.93 -17.29 8.31
C LYS A 368 16.61 -16.06 7.68
N ARG A 369 16.53 -15.92 6.35
CA ARG A 369 17.13 -14.80 5.61
C ARG A 369 16.15 -13.67 5.37
N SER A 370 14.90 -14.01 5.07
CA SER A 370 13.85 -13.05 4.75
C SER A 370 12.50 -13.47 5.33
N PRO A 371 12.29 -13.27 6.63
CA PRO A 371 11.03 -13.61 7.31
C PRO A 371 9.88 -12.65 6.95
N VAL A 372 10.19 -11.44 6.46
CA VAL A 372 9.21 -10.39 6.20
C VAL A 372 8.30 -10.77 5.05
N ARG A 373 6.99 -10.66 5.28
CA ARG A 373 5.90 -10.90 4.31
C ARG A 373 4.88 -9.77 4.29
N PHE A 374 4.83 -8.96 5.35
CA PHE A 374 3.95 -7.82 5.49
C PHE A 374 4.77 -6.55 5.62
N ILE A 375 4.40 -5.54 4.86
CA ILE A 375 5.15 -4.29 4.77
C ILE A 375 4.21 -3.15 5.14
N PHE A 376 4.58 -2.37 6.15
CA PHE A 376 3.89 -1.14 6.52
C PHE A 376 4.61 0.05 5.91
N SER A 377 3.88 0.97 5.30
CA SER A 377 4.45 2.15 4.67
C SER A 377 3.53 3.36 4.80
N HIS A 378 4.11 4.54 4.92
CA HIS A 378 3.38 5.80 4.92
C HIS A 378 3.42 6.47 3.54
N SER A 379 4.59 6.92 3.10
CA SER A 379 4.80 7.63 1.84
C SER A 379 5.89 7.03 0.97
N ALA A 380 6.85 6.35 1.55
CA ALA A 380 8.06 5.88 0.87
C ALA A 380 7.79 4.93 -0.31
N LEU A 381 6.66 4.22 -0.33
CA LEU A 381 6.25 3.34 -1.42
C LEU A 381 5.23 3.98 -2.39
N ARG A 382 5.02 5.30 -2.35
CA ARG A 382 4.01 5.95 -3.20
C ARG A 382 4.40 5.98 -4.67
N GLU A 383 5.67 6.24 -4.97
CA GLU A 383 6.18 6.39 -6.33
C GLU A 383 7.43 5.55 -6.55
N GLY A 384 7.62 5.05 -7.76
CA GLY A 384 8.85 4.38 -8.19
C GLY A 384 9.11 2.97 -7.65
N TRP A 385 8.41 2.49 -6.62
CA TRP A 385 8.57 1.13 -6.11
C TRP A 385 7.45 0.22 -6.55
N ASP A 386 7.81 -0.97 -6.96
CA ASP A 386 6.91 -2.07 -7.21
C ASP A 386 7.60 -3.40 -6.90
N ASN A 387 6.81 -4.38 -6.53
CA ASN A 387 7.28 -5.76 -6.37
C ASN A 387 6.25 -6.70 -6.99
N PRO A 388 6.68 -7.62 -7.87
CA PRO A 388 5.75 -8.52 -8.56
C PRO A 388 4.98 -9.45 -7.62
N ASN A 389 5.50 -9.70 -6.42
CA ASN A 389 4.90 -10.62 -5.46
C ASN A 389 4.03 -9.95 -4.40
N VAL A 390 3.65 -8.68 -4.61
CA VAL A 390 2.59 -8.04 -3.83
C VAL A 390 1.23 -8.54 -4.32
N PHE A 391 0.45 -9.13 -3.42
CA PHE A 391 -0.87 -9.70 -3.71
C PHE A 391 -2.00 -9.02 -2.94
N GLN A 392 -1.74 -8.51 -1.74
CA GLN A 392 -2.72 -7.78 -0.93
C GLN A 392 -2.24 -6.36 -0.68
N ILE A 393 -3.18 -5.43 -0.72
CA ILE A 393 -2.97 -4.03 -0.35
C ILE A 393 -4.11 -3.61 0.57
N CYS A 394 -3.75 -3.19 1.76
CA CYS A 394 -4.66 -2.65 2.75
C CYS A 394 -4.34 -1.18 3.01
N THR A 395 -5.35 -0.33 2.97
CA THR A 395 -5.21 1.09 3.29
C THR A 395 -5.84 1.37 4.65
N LEU A 396 -5.01 1.54 5.69
CA LEU A 396 -5.42 1.86 7.06
C LEU A 396 -5.59 3.37 7.30
N LYS A 397 -5.66 4.15 6.25
CA LYS A 397 -5.86 5.61 6.29
C LYS A 397 -7.09 6.00 5.49
N GLN A 398 -7.71 7.09 5.85
CA GLN A 398 -8.75 7.69 5.01
C GLN A 398 -8.09 8.41 3.84
N SER A 399 -8.51 8.11 2.62
CA SER A 399 -8.05 8.79 1.41
C SER A 399 -9.25 9.23 0.58
N GLY A 400 -9.42 10.55 0.44
CA GLY A 400 -10.42 11.15 -0.45
C GLY A 400 -9.98 11.27 -1.91
N SER A 401 -8.75 10.82 -2.26
CA SER A 401 -8.21 10.98 -3.62
C SER A 401 -8.19 9.67 -4.39
N ASP A 402 -9.00 9.60 -5.45
CA ASP A 402 -9.03 8.43 -6.35
C ASP A 402 -7.68 8.19 -7.04
N VAL A 403 -6.95 9.26 -7.37
CA VAL A 403 -5.62 9.15 -7.97
C VAL A 403 -4.67 8.39 -7.04
N ARG A 404 -4.65 8.75 -5.74
CA ARG A 404 -3.82 8.07 -4.74
C ARG A 404 -4.20 6.61 -4.57
N LYS A 405 -5.50 6.31 -4.48
CA LYS A 405 -5.99 4.93 -4.38
C LYS A 405 -5.56 4.09 -5.58
N ARG A 406 -5.67 4.63 -6.80
CA ARG A 406 -5.23 3.95 -8.02
C ARG A 406 -3.72 3.70 -8.02
N GLN A 407 -2.92 4.67 -7.58
CA GLN A 407 -1.46 4.51 -7.45
C GLN A 407 -1.10 3.43 -6.43
N GLU A 408 -1.76 3.39 -5.28
CA GLU A 408 -1.55 2.36 -4.26
C GLU A 408 -1.91 0.96 -4.79
N VAL A 409 -3.06 0.81 -5.43
CA VAL A 409 -3.49 -0.46 -6.06
C VAL A 409 -2.53 -0.88 -7.17
N GLY A 410 -2.02 0.07 -7.94
CA GLY A 410 -1.06 -0.16 -9.01
C GLY A 410 0.20 -0.92 -8.57
N ARG A 411 0.61 -0.80 -7.30
CA ARG A 411 1.76 -1.53 -6.73
C ARG A 411 1.61 -3.05 -6.71
N GLY A 412 0.38 -3.56 -6.73
CA GLY A 412 0.09 -4.99 -6.73
C GLY A 412 -0.24 -5.59 -8.07
N LEU A 413 -0.25 -4.83 -9.16
CA LEU A 413 -0.76 -5.29 -10.45
C LEU A 413 0.20 -6.19 -11.22
N ARG A 414 1.52 -6.08 -11.03
CA ARG A 414 2.49 -6.89 -11.76
C ARG A 414 2.28 -8.39 -11.59
N LEU A 415 2.48 -9.15 -12.66
CA LEU A 415 2.49 -10.61 -12.57
C LEU A 415 3.61 -11.08 -11.64
N CYS A 416 3.32 -12.12 -10.85
CA CYS A 416 4.28 -12.64 -9.86
C CYS A 416 5.44 -13.40 -10.54
N VAL A 417 6.54 -13.46 -9.80
CA VAL A 417 7.73 -14.26 -10.14
C VAL A 417 8.04 -15.24 -9.00
N ASN A 418 8.71 -16.33 -9.32
CA ASN A 418 9.26 -17.33 -8.41
C ASN A 418 10.74 -17.09 -8.15
#